data_4618c5758a2a21c5a540ac48b8e85743
#
_entry.id   4618c5758a2a21c5a540ac48b8e85743
#
_cell.length_a   1.000
_cell.length_b   1.000
_cell.length_c   1.000
_cell.angle_alpha   90.00
_cell.angle_beta   90.00
_cell.angle_gamma   90.00
#
_symmetry.space_group_name_H-M   'P 1'
#
loop_
_entity.id
_entity.type
_entity.pdbx_description
1 polymer ?
#
loop_
_entity_poly.entity_id
_entity_poly.type
_entity_poly.pdbx_seq_one_letter_code
_entity_poly.pdbx_strand_id
1 'polypeptide(L)'
;MKEASMPQTILATDLDGTFLGGNEAQRAALYEWIAQRRSEIVLIFVSGRGFDFMRQLARDLPVQPDHVIGDVGTSVATGADFAPIAAIDQWLDASWPADMAQQIDVIVRRHPELQPQPQHGGRRRSYFYRRPEPVQVAATELRRLGFDTLMSDNQYFDVLPRGVQKGSTLLRTLAALGLPEHRTLVAGDTLNDLSMFQTGLTGVAVSNREAALDHAITPHTNVYRSAQPGAAGVLDALQRFHQQGDFNGFISGHRLSQTTV
;
A
#
# COMPACT_ATOMS: atom_id res chain seq x y z
N MET A 1 -27.95 -19.78 8.39
CA MET A 1 -26.83 -18.86 8.18
C MET A 1 -26.81 -18.54 6.69
N LYS A 2 -27.00 -17.27 6.28
CA LYS A 2 -26.77 -16.88 4.87
C LYS A 2 -25.26 -17.06 4.62
N GLU A 3 -24.88 -17.88 3.64
CA GLU A 3 -23.52 -17.85 3.10
C GLU A 3 -23.22 -16.38 2.75
N ALA A 4 -22.18 -15.83 3.35
CA ALA A 4 -21.69 -14.51 2.97
C ALA A 4 -21.25 -14.65 1.49
N SER A 5 -21.95 -13.99 0.58
CA SER A 5 -21.53 -13.98 -0.82
C SER A 5 -20.12 -13.39 -0.89
N MET A 6 -19.24 -14.07 -1.63
CA MET A 6 -17.87 -13.56 -1.84
C MET A 6 -17.93 -12.14 -2.41
N PRO A 7 -17.09 -11.21 -1.95
CA PRO A 7 -17.09 -9.84 -2.46
C PRO A 7 -16.80 -9.86 -3.96
N GLN A 8 -17.47 -8.98 -4.70
CA GLN A 8 -17.24 -8.85 -6.14
C GLN A 8 -15.92 -8.13 -6.45
N THR A 9 -15.48 -7.26 -5.52
CA THR A 9 -14.25 -6.47 -5.67
C THR A 9 -13.58 -6.25 -4.33
N ILE A 10 -12.26 -6.34 -4.32
CA ILE A 10 -11.41 -5.95 -3.18
C ILE A 10 -10.57 -4.76 -3.64
N LEU A 11 -10.71 -3.63 -2.97
CA LEU A 11 -9.84 -2.47 -3.18
C LEU A 11 -8.82 -2.40 -2.07
N ALA A 12 -7.54 -2.64 -2.39
CA ALA A 12 -6.41 -2.42 -1.51
C ALA A 12 -5.67 -1.14 -1.95
N THR A 13 -5.82 -0.06 -1.22
CA THR A 13 -5.39 1.27 -1.66
C THR A 13 -4.42 1.93 -0.67
N ASP A 14 -3.38 2.58 -1.22
CA ASP A 14 -2.67 3.58 -0.45
C ASP A 14 -3.58 4.77 -0.12
N LEU A 15 -3.17 5.59 0.85
CA LEU A 15 -3.93 6.72 1.38
C LEU A 15 -3.44 8.06 0.82
N ASP A 16 -2.25 8.48 1.23
CA ASP A 16 -1.73 9.81 0.92
C ASP A 16 -1.42 9.93 -0.59
N GLY A 17 -2.03 10.93 -1.27
CA GLY A 17 -1.85 11.06 -2.72
C GLY A 17 -2.72 10.12 -3.57
N THR A 18 -3.20 9.01 -3.02
CA THR A 18 -4.02 8.00 -3.69
C THR A 18 -5.50 8.10 -3.27
N PHE A 19 -5.93 7.42 -2.21
CA PHE A 19 -7.33 7.42 -1.76
C PHE A 19 -7.78 8.79 -1.22
N LEU A 20 -6.89 9.49 -0.54
CA LEU A 20 -7.08 10.84 -0.01
C LEU A 20 -6.62 11.93 -1.00
N GLY A 21 -6.05 11.54 -2.13
CA GLY A 21 -5.54 12.45 -3.16
C GLY A 21 -6.65 13.09 -3.98
N GLY A 22 -6.28 14.14 -4.73
CA GLY A 22 -7.22 14.91 -5.55
C GLY A 22 -7.99 15.97 -4.76
N ASN A 23 -8.96 16.62 -5.41
CA ASN A 23 -9.82 17.62 -4.79
C ASN A 23 -11.01 16.98 -4.05
N GLU A 24 -11.75 17.81 -3.31
CA GLU A 24 -12.90 17.37 -2.50
C GLU A 24 -13.98 16.65 -3.33
N ALA A 25 -14.33 17.19 -4.50
CA ALA A 25 -15.34 16.59 -5.37
C ALA A 25 -14.91 15.21 -5.90
N GLN A 26 -13.63 15.03 -6.21
CA GLN A 26 -13.08 13.75 -6.65
C GLN A 26 -13.11 12.71 -5.54
N ARG A 27 -12.74 13.09 -4.31
CA ARG A 27 -12.84 12.21 -3.15
C ARG A 27 -14.29 11.85 -2.83
N ALA A 28 -15.18 12.83 -2.83
CA ALA A 28 -16.61 12.60 -2.59
C ALA A 28 -17.20 11.60 -3.59
N ALA A 29 -16.87 11.73 -4.88
CA ALA A 29 -17.34 10.81 -5.92
C ALA A 29 -16.85 9.37 -5.69
N LEU A 30 -15.59 9.17 -5.31
CA LEU A 30 -15.04 7.84 -4.96
C LEU A 30 -15.76 7.24 -3.75
N TYR A 31 -15.89 8.03 -2.68
CA TYR A 31 -16.49 7.56 -1.43
C TYR A 31 -17.98 7.24 -1.61
N GLU A 32 -18.73 8.07 -2.33
CA GLU A 32 -20.12 7.82 -2.64
C GLU A 32 -20.29 6.54 -3.48
N TRP A 33 -19.45 6.35 -4.50
CA TRP A 33 -19.50 5.16 -5.34
C TRP A 33 -19.27 3.87 -4.53
N ILE A 34 -18.28 3.88 -3.60
CA ILE A 34 -18.01 2.76 -2.69
C ILE A 34 -19.17 2.55 -1.72
N ALA A 35 -19.71 3.64 -1.13
CA ALA A 35 -20.81 3.58 -0.18
C ALA A 35 -22.07 2.92 -0.78
N GLN A 36 -22.39 3.26 -2.03
CA GLN A 36 -23.52 2.69 -2.76
C GLN A 36 -23.36 1.18 -3.05
N ARG A 37 -22.12 0.67 -3.01
CA ARG A 37 -21.77 -0.75 -3.29
C ARG A 37 -21.10 -1.44 -2.12
N ARG A 38 -21.35 -0.97 -0.92
CA ARG A 38 -20.64 -1.41 0.29
C ARG A 38 -20.72 -2.92 0.56
N SER A 39 -21.82 -3.56 0.18
CA SER A 39 -21.99 -5.02 0.31
C SER A 39 -21.20 -5.84 -0.74
N GLU A 40 -20.67 -5.19 -1.76
CA GLU A 40 -19.98 -5.83 -2.88
C GLU A 40 -18.47 -5.56 -2.84
N ILE A 41 -18.03 -4.62 -1.99
CA ILE A 41 -16.64 -4.15 -1.93
C ILE A 41 -16.05 -4.43 -0.54
N VAL A 42 -14.89 -5.09 -0.52
CA VAL A 42 -13.98 -5.10 0.63
C VAL A 42 -12.96 -3.98 0.43
N LEU A 43 -12.86 -3.08 1.39
CA LEU A 43 -11.93 -1.96 1.38
C LEU A 43 -10.77 -2.23 2.34
N ILE A 44 -9.55 -2.22 1.82
CA ILE A 44 -8.30 -2.41 2.58
C ILE A 44 -7.44 -1.15 2.44
N PHE A 45 -7.17 -0.48 3.55
CA PHE A 45 -6.16 0.59 3.55
C PHE A 45 -4.76 0.00 3.70
N VAL A 46 -3.81 0.43 2.86
CA VAL A 46 -2.43 -0.06 2.84
C VAL A 46 -1.48 1.14 2.85
N SER A 47 -1.04 1.58 4.03
CA SER A 47 -0.39 2.88 4.17
C SER A 47 0.97 2.82 4.89
N GLY A 48 1.79 3.84 4.69
CA GLY A 48 2.95 4.16 5.52
C GLY A 48 2.57 4.69 6.91
N ARG A 49 1.32 5.15 7.09
CA ARG A 49 0.79 5.66 8.35
C ARG A 49 0.54 4.53 9.35
N GLY A 50 0.70 4.84 10.65
CA GLY A 50 0.36 3.91 11.73
C GLY A 50 -1.13 3.88 12.07
N PHE A 51 -1.51 2.96 12.95
CA PHE A 51 -2.93 2.73 13.32
C PHE A 51 -3.60 3.94 13.98
N ASP A 52 -2.90 4.75 14.77
CA ASP A 52 -3.51 5.92 15.42
C ASP A 52 -4.04 6.91 14.39
N PHE A 53 -3.25 7.17 13.34
CA PHE A 53 -3.69 7.97 12.21
C PHE A 53 -4.88 7.33 11.49
N MET A 54 -4.80 6.03 11.19
CA MET A 54 -5.86 5.35 10.45
C MET A 54 -7.16 5.22 11.24
N ARG A 55 -7.09 5.06 12.56
CA ARG A 55 -8.29 5.08 13.42
C ARG A 55 -8.97 6.44 13.42
N GLN A 56 -8.19 7.53 13.47
CA GLN A 56 -8.75 8.88 13.37
C GLN A 56 -9.37 9.10 11.99
N LEU A 57 -8.64 8.78 10.93
CA LEU A 57 -9.11 8.90 9.56
C LEU A 57 -10.40 8.11 9.33
N ALA A 58 -10.47 6.87 9.83
CA ALA A 58 -11.64 6.03 9.68
C ALA A 58 -12.90 6.63 10.33
N ARG A 59 -12.77 7.43 11.40
CA ARG A 59 -13.92 8.13 12.00
C ARG A 59 -14.42 9.29 11.15
N ASP A 60 -13.51 9.93 10.41
CA ASP A 60 -13.81 11.16 9.65
C ASP A 60 -14.28 10.85 8.21
N LEU A 61 -14.00 9.63 7.71
CA LEU A 61 -14.39 9.23 6.36
C LEU A 61 -15.83 8.69 6.29
N PRO A 62 -16.56 8.97 5.20
CA PRO A 62 -17.91 8.43 4.98
C PRO A 62 -17.90 6.92 4.66
N VAL A 63 -16.75 6.35 4.34
CA VAL A 63 -16.57 4.92 4.08
C VAL A 63 -15.47 4.36 4.99
N GLN A 64 -15.76 3.24 5.66
CA GLN A 64 -14.85 2.62 6.61
C GLN A 64 -14.07 1.48 5.94
N PRO A 65 -12.77 1.29 6.21
CA PRO A 65 -12.04 0.12 5.77
C PRO A 65 -12.51 -1.13 6.54
N ASP A 66 -12.52 -2.28 5.86
CA ASP A 66 -12.72 -3.59 6.49
C ASP A 66 -11.44 -4.09 7.16
N HIS A 67 -10.32 -3.78 6.53
CA HIS A 67 -8.99 -4.16 7.00
C HIS A 67 -8.01 -3.01 6.78
N VAL A 68 -6.96 -3.00 7.60
CA VAL A 68 -5.89 -1.99 7.51
C VAL A 68 -4.52 -2.66 7.58
N ILE A 69 -3.62 -2.24 6.71
CA ILE A 69 -2.20 -2.58 6.69
C ILE A 69 -1.45 -1.26 6.87
N GLY A 70 -0.82 -1.10 8.01
CA GLY A 70 -0.11 0.11 8.40
C GLY A 70 1.39 -0.06 8.41
N ASP A 71 2.08 1.05 8.73
CA ASP A 71 3.50 1.04 8.99
C ASP A 71 4.32 0.38 7.86
N VAL A 72 3.97 0.70 6.59
CA VAL A 72 4.60 0.14 5.38
C VAL A 72 4.48 -1.39 5.27
N GLY A 73 3.46 -1.98 5.89
CA GLY A 73 3.23 -3.44 5.88
C GLY A 73 3.62 -4.15 7.17
N THR A 74 4.12 -3.46 8.18
CA THR A 74 4.59 -4.09 9.43
C THR A 74 3.52 -4.19 10.52
N SER A 75 2.30 -3.72 10.26
CA SER A 75 1.15 -3.84 11.14
C SER A 75 -0.12 -4.14 10.34
N VAL A 76 -0.99 -5.03 10.87
CA VAL A 76 -2.24 -5.43 10.21
C VAL A 76 -3.36 -5.52 11.25
N ALA A 77 -4.53 -5.01 10.89
CA ALA A 77 -5.72 -5.12 11.74
C ALA A 77 -7.00 -5.26 10.89
N THR A 78 -8.07 -5.72 11.53
CA THR A 78 -9.37 -5.96 10.92
C THR A 78 -10.50 -5.35 11.73
N GLY A 79 -11.58 -4.96 11.06
CA GLY A 79 -12.78 -4.43 11.67
C GLY A 79 -12.63 -3.03 12.27
N ALA A 80 -13.73 -2.48 12.75
CA ALA A 80 -13.80 -1.12 13.31
C ALA A 80 -12.92 -0.92 14.56
N ASP A 81 -12.69 -1.99 15.33
CA ASP A 81 -11.87 -1.97 16.54
C ASP A 81 -10.39 -2.15 16.26
N PHE A 82 -9.99 -2.33 15.00
CA PHE A 82 -8.61 -2.61 14.61
C PHE A 82 -8.05 -3.84 15.36
N ALA A 83 -8.81 -4.93 15.36
CA ALA A 83 -8.39 -6.18 15.98
C ALA A 83 -7.24 -6.83 15.20
N PRO A 84 -6.22 -7.38 15.87
CA PRO A 84 -5.12 -8.05 15.19
C PRO A 84 -5.60 -9.33 14.47
N ILE A 85 -4.96 -9.66 13.34
CA ILE A 85 -5.12 -10.96 12.68
C ILE A 85 -4.00 -11.87 13.19
N ALA A 86 -4.31 -12.79 14.08
CA ALA A 86 -3.32 -13.55 14.86
C ALA A 86 -2.23 -14.21 14.01
N ALA A 87 -2.58 -14.83 12.88
CA ALA A 87 -1.62 -15.48 12.00
C ALA A 87 -0.62 -14.50 11.36
N ILE A 88 -1.10 -13.28 11.03
CA ILE A 88 -0.24 -12.23 10.46
C ILE A 88 0.64 -11.63 11.54
N ASP A 89 0.09 -11.37 12.73
CA ASP A 89 0.83 -10.79 13.85
C ASP A 89 1.99 -11.72 14.29
N GLN A 90 1.74 -13.03 14.38
CA GLN A 90 2.78 -14.02 14.66
C GLN A 90 3.90 -14.03 13.61
N TRP A 91 3.56 -13.92 12.32
CA TRP A 91 4.54 -13.81 11.25
C TRP A 91 5.35 -12.52 11.35
N LEU A 92 4.71 -11.40 11.64
CA LEU A 92 5.37 -10.10 11.79
C LEU A 92 6.30 -10.10 13.02
N ASP A 93 5.88 -10.68 14.15
CA ASP A 93 6.71 -10.83 15.35
C ASP A 93 7.94 -11.70 15.08
N ALA A 94 7.76 -12.82 14.38
CA ALA A 94 8.86 -13.69 14.00
C ALA A 94 9.85 -13.01 13.03
N SER A 95 9.36 -12.04 12.23
CA SER A 95 10.18 -11.27 11.30
C SER A 95 10.95 -10.12 11.98
N TRP A 96 10.61 -9.77 13.23
CA TRP A 96 11.23 -8.68 14.01
C TRP A 96 11.79 -9.18 15.36
N PRO A 97 12.93 -9.88 15.37
CA PRO A 97 13.63 -10.26 16.61
C PRO A 97 13.94 -9.07 17.53
N ALA A 98 14.02 -9.30 18.82
CA ALA A 98 14.16 -8.26 19.84
C ALA A 98 15.41 -7.37 19.68
N ASP A 99 16.48 -7.90 19.11
CA ASP A 99 17.76 -7.20 18.89
C ASP A 99 17.82 -6.41 17.56
N MET A 100 16.83 -6.57 16.70
CA MET A 100 16.80 -5.96 15.36
C MET A 100 16.88 -4.43 15.42
N ALA A 101 16.13 -3.81 16.32
CA ALA A 101 16.18 -2.37 16.53
C ALA A 101 17.59 -1.88 16.92
N GLN A 102 18.28 -2.62 17.81
CA GLN A 102 19.63 -2.29 18.23
C GLN A 102 20.65 -2.43 17.10
N GLN A 103 20.52 -3.44 16.25
CA GLN A 103 21.37 -3.62 15.07
C GLN A 103 21.23 -2.42 14.11
N ILE A 104 20.00 -1.96 13.85
CA ILE A 104 19.74 -0.78 13.02
C ILE A 104 20.37 0.46 13.65
N ASP A 105 20.19 0.67 14.94
CA ASP A 105 20.71 1.85 15.65
C ASP A 105 22.23 1.95 15.58
N VAL A 106 22.96 0.81 15.62
CA VAL A 106 24.43 0.77 15.48
C VAL A 106 24.88 1.31 14.13
N ILE A 107 24.13 1.00 13.06
CA ILE A 107 24.45 1.49 11.72
C ILE A 107 24.08 2.96 11.58
N VAL A 108 22.85 3.29 11.93
CA VAL A 108 22.31 4.65 11.74
C VAL A 108 23.11 5.72 12.49
N ARG A 109 23.68 5.39 13.64
CA ARG A 109 24.58 6.34 14.37
C ARG A 109 25.78 6.81 13.54
N ARG A 110 26.18 6.08 12.53
CA ARG A 110 27.28 6.44 11.61
C ARG A 110 26.80 7.30 10.43
N HIS A 111 25.48 7.51 10.31
CA HIS A 111 24.81 8.21 9.24
C HIS A 111 23.99 9.39 9.78
N PRO A 112 24.64 10.51 10.16
CA PRO A 112 23.97 11.66 10.81
C PRO A 112 22.95 12.39 9.92
N GLU A 113 22.96 12.13 8.62
CA GLU A 113 21.95 12.59 7.66
C GLU A 113 20.57 11.95 7.86
N LEU A 114 20.51 10.78 8.53
CA LEU A 114 19.27 10.11 8.88
C LEU A 114 18.73 10.65 10.20
N GLN A 115 17.64 11.40 10.12
CA GLN A 115 16.97 11.96 11.29
C GLN A 115 15.78 11.09 11.69
N PRO A 116 15.75 10.52 12.92
CA PRO A 116 14.67 9.64 13.33
C PRO A 116 13.30 10.33 13.22
N GLN A 117 12.33 9.61 12.69
CA GLN A 117 10.93 10.02 12.80
C GLN A 117 10.37 9.67 14.18
N PRO A 118 9.44 10.48 14.72
CA PRO A 118 8.68 10.08 15.91
C PRO A 118 7.96 8.76 15.65
N GLN A 119 8.25 7.75 16.47
CA GLN A 119 7.63 6.41 16.34
C GLN A 119 7.17 5.94 17.71
N HIS A 120 6.01 5.34 17.75
CA HIS A 120 5.45 4.75 18.96
C HIS A 120 5.55 3.21 18.89
N GLY A 121 6.80 2.70 18.90
CA GLY A 121 7.06 1.26 18.79
C GLY A 121 6.98 0.74 17.35
N GLY A 122 6.65 -0.52 17.20
CA GLY A 122 6.45 -1.16 15.89
C GLY A 122 7.66 -1.90 15.35
N ARG A 123 7.42 -2.61 14.26
CA ARG A 123 8.37 -3.54 13.62
C ARG A 123 9.08 -2.87 12.45
N ARG A 124 9.41 -1.59 12.57
CA ARG A 124 10.20 -0.79 11.61
C ARG A 124 11.01 0.29 12.30
N ARG A 125 11.94 0.91 11.55
CA ARG A 125 12.58 2.18 11.92
C ARG A 125 12.47 3.12 10.76
N SER A 126 12.02 4.35 11.00
CA SER A 126 11.78 5.37 9.98
C SER A 126 12.58 6.62 10.26
N TYR A 127 13.10 7.22 9.20
CA TYR A 127 13.97 8.39 9.25
C TYR A 127 13.55 9.40 8.19
N PHE A 128 13.84 10.67 8.46
CA PHE A 128 13.87 11.71 7.43
C PHE A 128 15.26 11.80 6.84
N TYR A 129 15.35 12.17 5.57
CA TYR A 129 16.60 12.55 4.92
C TYR A 129 16.39 13.73 3.99
N ARG A 130 17.50 14.43 3.62
CA ARG A 130 17.47 15.56 2.70
C ARG A 130 18.21 15.28 1.38
N ARG A 131 19.19 14.42 1.41
CA ARG A 131 20.02 14.06 0.24
C ARG A 131 20.07 12.54 0.13
N PRO A 132 19.75 11.99 -1.05
CA PRO A 132 19.65 10.54 -1.23
C PRO A 132 21.02 9.82 -1.23
N GLU A 133 22.10 10.46 -1.71
CA GLU A 133 23.37 9.80 -1.94
C GLU A 133 23.97 9.19 -0.64
N PRO A 134 24.08 9.94 0.48
CA PRO A 134 24.58 9.33 1.72
C PRO A 134 23.66 8.25 2.27
N VAL A 135 22.35 8.37 2.08
CA VAL A 135 21.35 7.40 2.57
C VAL A 135 21.47 6.06 1.84
N GLN A 136 21.87 6.06 0.56
CA GLN A 136 22.12 4.83 -0.20
C GLN A 136 23.27 4.00 0.40
N VAL A 137 24.26 4.63 1.02
CA VAL A 137 25.33 3.93 1.75
C VAL A 137 24.75 3.19 2.95
N ALA A 138 23.98 3.88 3.80
CA ALA A 138 23.29 3.28 4.93
C ALA A 138 22.35 2.15 4.50
N ALA A 139 21.58 2.36 3.43
CA ALA A 139 20.69 1.35 2.85
C ALA A 139 21.46 0.09 2.42
N THR A 140 22.63 0.25 1.81
CA THR A 140 23.47 -0.86 1.38
C THR A 140 24.00 -1.66 2.57
N GLU A 141 24.45 -1.00 3.65
CA GLU A 141 24.90 -1.66 4.87
C GLU A 141 23.77 -2.46 5.53
N LEU A 142 22.60 -1.83 5.67
CA LEU A 142 21.41 -2.45 6.27
C LEU A 142 20.94 -3.68 5.46
N ARG A 143 20.90 -3.57 4.13
CA ARG A 143 20.53 -4.71 3.26
C ARG A 143 21.49 -5.89 3.39
N ARG A 144 22.80 -5.65 3.58
CA ARG A 144 23.79 -6.70 3.82
C ARG A 144 23.56 -7.46 5.15
N LEU A 145 22.94 -6.80 6.12
CA LEU A 145 22.53 -7.43 7.39
C LEU A 145 21.15 -8.10 7.30
N GLY A 146 20.51 -8.06 6.15
CA GLY A 146 19.25 -8.77 5.93
C GLY A 146 18.01 -7.91 6.19
N PHE A 147 18.13 -6.58 6.28
CA PHE A 147 16.98 -5.69 6.33
C PHE A 147 16.50 -5.32 4.92
N ASP A 148 15.23 -5.06 4.77
CA ASP A 148 14.72 -4.32 3.63
C ASP A 148 14.79 -2.82 3.92
N THR A 149 15.08 -2.03 2.90
CA THR A 149 15.12 -0.57 3.01
C THR A 149 14.32 0.05 1.90
N LEU A 150 13.58 1.11 2.22
CA LEU A 150 12.73 1.82 1.30
C LEU A 150 13.00 3.32 1.40
N MET A 151 13.20 3.96 0.26
CA MET A 151 13.26 5.42 0.12
C MET A 151 12.03 5.86 -0.66
N SER A 152 11.28 6.83 -0.15
CA SER A 152 10.07 7.33 -0.80
C SER A 152 9.88 8.83 -0.56
N ASP A 153 9.10 9.47 -1.45
CA ASP A 153 8.75 10.90 -1.39
C ASP A 153 9.97 11.83 -1.21
N ASN A 154 11.14 11.40 -1.72
CA ASN A 154 12.43 12.12 -1.62
C ASN A 154 12.80 12.62 -0.20
N GLN A 155 12.18 12.08 0.85
CA GLN A 155 12.40 12.51 2.23
C GLN A 155 12.27 11.39 3.28
N TYR A 156 11.66 10.25 2.94
CA TYR A 156 11.42 9.16 3.89
C TYR A 156 12.36 7.98 3.62
N PHE A 157 12.93 7.45 4.68
CA PHE A 157 13.73 6.25 4.66
C PHE A 157 13.25 5.28 5.73
N ASP A 158 12.73 4.14 5.30
CA ASP A 158 12.25 3.08 6.18
C ASP A 158 13.18 1.89 6.15
N VAL A 159 13.44 1.31 7.33
CA VAL A 159 14.13 0.05 7.53
C VAL A 159 13.13 -0.96 8.07
N LEU A 160 12.94 -2.02 7.31
CA LEU A 160 11.89 -3.02 7.48
C LEU A 160 12.51 -4.41 7.71
N PRO A 161 11.78 -5.34 8.34
CA PRO A 161 12.16 -6.74 8.34
C PRO A 161 12.25 -7.25 6.90
N ARG A 162 13.17 -8.17 6.65
CA ARG A 162 13.33 -8.76 5.32
C ARG A 162 12.04 -9.40 4.82
N GLY A 163 11.62 -9.04 3.62
CA GLY A 163 10.42 -9.58 2.98
C GLY A 163 9.10 -9.06 3.55
N VAL A 164 9.12 -8.05 4.43
CA VAL A 164 7.93 -7.40 4.96
C VAL A 164 7.76 -6.02 4.33
N GLN A 165 6.78 -5.90 3.44
CA GLN A 165 6.43 -4.68 2.70
C GLN A 165 4.92 -4.66 2.45
N LYS A 166 4.37 -3.54 1.97
CA LYS A 166 2.93 -3.42 1.65
C LYS A 166 2.40 -4.61 0.84
N GLY A 167 3.09 -5.00 -0.24
CA GLY A 167 2.65 -6.07 -1.15
C GLY A 167 2.68 -7.46 -0.52
N SER A 168 3.78 -7.86 0.09
CA SER A 168 3.92 -9.18 0.71
C SER A 168 2.95 -9.36 1.89
N THR A 169 2.73 -8.30 2.66
CA THR A 169 1.77 -8.30 3.76
C THR A 169 0.34 -8.36 3.24
N LEU A 170 0.02 -7.64 2.15
CA LEU A 170 -1.28 -7.71 1.50
C LEU A 170 -1.60 -9.15 1.04
N LEU A 171 -0.70 -9.82 0.33
CA LEU A 171 -0.92 -11.20 -0.11
C LEU A 171 -1.19 -12.15 1.07
N ARG A 172 -0.41 -12.02 2.16
CA ARG A 172 -0.64 -12.82 3.37
C ARG A 172 -1.98 -12.49 4.03
N THR A 173 -2.37 -11.23 4.02
CA THR A 173 -3.67 -10.80 4.58
C THR A 173 -4.82 -11.36 3.75
N LEU A 174 -4.75 -11.27 2.42
CA LEU A 174 -5.75 -11.88 1.53
C LEU A 174 -5.88 -13.39 1.80
N ALA A 175 -4.76 -14.11 1.86
CA ALA A 175 -4.74 -15.54 2.13
C ALA A 175 -5.33 -15.89 3.51
N ALA A 176 -4.96 -15.15 4.57
CA ALA A 176 -5.45 -15.39 5.92
C ALA A 176 -6.95 -15.14 6.08
N LEU A 177 -7.51 -14.23 5.27
CA LEU A 177 -8.94 -13.88 5.25
C LEU A 177 -9.74 -14.67 4.21
N GLY A 178 -9.11 -15.52 3.39
CA GLY A 178 -9.76 -16.24 2.30
C GLY A 178 -10.28 -15.31 1.19
N LEU A 179 -9.66 -14.15 1.01
CA LEU A 179 -10.04 -13.17 0.00
C LEU A 179 -9.35 -13.47 -1.34
N PRO A 180 -10.08 -13.49 -2.46
CA PRO A 180 -9.53 -13.91 -3.75
C PRO A 180 -8.63 -12.84 -4.39
N GLU A 181 -7.40 -13.22 -4.74
CA GLU A 181 -6.43 -12.34 -5.39
C GLU A 181 -6.94 -11.81 -6.75
N HIS A 182 -7.60 -12.66 -7.56
CA HIS A 182 -8.10 -12.28 -8.88
C HIS A 182 -9.22 -11.20 -8.84
N ARG A 183 -9.79 -10.92 -7.67
CA ARG A 183 -10.77 -9.85 -7.43
C ARG A 183 -10.18 -8.65 -6.70
N THR A 184 -8.84 -8.59 -6.59
CA THR A 184 -8.15 -7.54 -5.87
C THR A 184 -7.54 -6.52 -6.83
N LEU A 185 -7.93 -5.27 -6.66
CA LEU A 185 -7.34 -4.09 -7.29
C LEU A 185 -6.45 -3.38 -6.27
N VAL A 186 -5.17 -3.17 -6.59
CA VAL A 186 -4.26 -2.37 -5.77
C VAL A 186 -4.10 -0.97 -6.36
N ALA A 187 -4.00 0.06 -5.49
CA ALA A 187 -3.84 1.45 -5.92
C ALA A 187 -2.72 2.15 -5.14
N GLY A 188 -1.90 2.97 -5.84
CA GLY A 188 -0.80 3.69 -5.22
C GLY A 188 -0.19 4.77 -6.12
N ASP A 189 0.73 5.58 -5.55
CA ASP A 189 1.37 6.71 -6.23
C ASP A 189 2.86 6.91 -5.88
N THR A 190 3.40 6.26 -4.85
CA THR A 190 4.80 6.42 -4.45
C THR A 190 5.60 5.11 -4.49
N LEU A 191 6.94 5.18 -4.39
CA LEU A 191 7.81 4.01 -4.39
C LEU A 191 7.50 3.02 -3.25
N ASN A 192 6.87 3.46 -2.16
CA ASN A 192 6.45 2.54 -1.10
C ASN A 192 5.31 1.59 -1.53
N ASP A 193 4.63 1.88 -2.66
CA ASP A 193 3.58 1.07 -3.24
C ASP A 193 4.09 0.06 -4.27
N LEU A 194 5.36 0.21 -4.70
CA LEU A 194 5.95 -0.66 -5.73
C LEU A 194 5.77 -2.14 -5.40
N SER A 195 5.95 -2.52 -4.14
CA SER A 195 5.77 -3.90 -3.72
C SER A 195 4.35 -4.45 -3.94
N MET A 196 3.31 -3.60 -3.92
CA MET A 196 1.94 -4.01 -4.26
C MET A 196 1.82 -4.30 -5.76
N PHE A 197 2.42 -3.49 -6.61
CA PHE A 197 2.41 -3.70 -8.07
C PHE A 197 3.24 -4.92 -8.50
N GLN A 198 4.23 -5.30 -7.71
CA GLN A 198 5.07 -6.49 -7.93
C GLN A 198 4.41 -7.80 -7.51
N THR A 199 3.27 -7.77 -6.82
CA THR A 199 2.52 -8.97 -6.41
C THR A 199 1.90 -9.75 -7.57
N GLY A 200 1.74 -9.14 -8.74
CA GLY A 200 0.98 -9.68 -9.86
C GLY A 200 -0.52 -9.37 -9.80
N LEU A 201 -1.03 -8.79 -8.70
CA LEU A 201 -2.40 -8.29 -8.62
C LEU A 201 -2.65 -7.19 -9.65
N THR A 202 -3.92 -7.03 -10.05
CA THR A 202 -4.29 -5.87 -10.88
C THR A 202 -4.02 -4.59 -10.15
N GLY A 203 -3.32 -3.64 -10.80
CA GLY A 203 -2.93 -2.38 -10.16
C GLY A 203 -3.35 -1.15 -10.92
N VAL A 204 -3.58 -0.06 -10.21
CA VAL A 204 -3.68 1.30 -10.75
C VAL A 204 -2.64 2.21 -10.13
N ALA A 205 -1.78 2.80 -10.94
CA ALA A 205 -0.90 3.90 -10.56
C ALA A 205 -1.56 5.20 -11.02
N VAL A 206 -1.91 6.09 -10.08
CA VAL A 206 -2.63 7.35 -10.36
C VAL A 206 -1.73 8.37 -11.06
N SER A 207 -2.29 9.42 -11.69
CA SER A 207 -1.50 10.30 -12.56
C SER A 207 -0.49 11.18 -11.80
N ASN A 208 -0.73 11.47 -10.53
CA ASN A 208 0.20 12.20 -9.66
C ASN A 208 1.32 11.34 -9.06
N ARG A 209 1.51 10.12 -9.56
CA ARG A 209 2.56 9.21 -9.08
C ARG A 209 3.97 9.77 -9.24
N GLU A 210 4.86 9.36 -8.36
CA GLU A 210 6.28 9.68 -8.45
C GLU A 210 6.89 9.20 -9.79
N ALA A 211 7.77 10.01 -10.37
CA ALA A 211 8.50 9.63 -11.59
C ALA A 211 9.33 8.34 -11.40
N ALA A 212 9.88 8.13 -10.19
CA ALA A 212 10.62 6.93 -9.84
C ALA A 212 9.72 5.69 -9.82
N LEU A 213 8.49 5.80 -9.29
CA LEU A 213 7.51 4.73 -9.36
C LEU A 213 7.09 4.45 -10.80
N ASP A 214 6.82 5.49 -11.61
CA ASP A 214 6.42 5.33 -13.01
C ASP A 214 7.47 4.56 -13.81
N HIS A 215 8.76 4.85 -13.57
CA HIS A 215 9.85 4.10 -14.17
C HIS A 215 9.89 2.64 -13.67
N ALA A 216 9.78 2.44 -12.36
CA ALA A 216 9.88 1.11 -11.73
C ALA A 216 8.77 0.15 -12.15
N ILE A 217 7.55 0.65 -12.42
CA ILE A 217 6.42 -0.17 -12.87
C ILE A 217 6.41 -0.44 -14.37
N THR A 218 7.37 0.06 -15.15
CA THR A 218 7.41 -0.13 -16.60
C THR A 218 7.36 -1.60 -17.04
N PRO A 219 8.05 -2.56 -16.37
CA PRO A 219 7.96 -3.97 -16.74
C PRO A 219 6.66 -4.65 -16.28
N HIS A 220 5.84 -3.99 -15.45
CA HIS A 220 4.65 -4.59 -14.84
C HIS A 220 3.40 -4.38 -15.71
N THR A 221 3.03 -5.38 -16.52
CA THR A 221 1.88 -5.32 -17.43
C THR A 221 0.54 -5.41 -16.73
N ASN A 222 0.53 -5.75 -15.43
CA ASN A 222 -0.65 -5.79 -14.56
C ASN A 222 -1.03 -4.41 -13.99
N VAL A 223 -0.29 -3.35 -14.32
CA VAL A 223 -0.51 -2.01 -13.75
C VAL A 223 -1.07 -1.06 -14.81
N TYR A 224 -2.28 -0.58 -14.55
CA TYR A 224 -2.92 0.49 -15.31
C TYR A 224 -2.39 1.85 -14.85
N ARG A 225 -1.90 2.66 -15.79
CA ARG A 225 -1.52 4.04 -15.53
C ARG A 225 -2.72 4.95 -15.77
N SER A 226 -3.39 5.37 -14.70
CA SER A 226 -4.51 6.28 -14.83
C SER A 226 -4.05 7.66 -15.32
N ALA A 227 -4.85 8.30 -16.16
CA ALA A 227 -4.67 9.70 -16.55
C ALA A 227 -5.25 10.67 -15.48
N GLN A 228 -5.98 10.15 -14.49
CA GLN A 228 -6.61 10.93 -13.43
C GLN A 228 -5.81 10.84 -12.13
N PRO A 229 -5.75 11.94 -11.34
CA PRO A 229 -5.02 11.98 -10.07
C PRO A 229 -5.82 11.37 -8.92
N GLY A 230 -5.12 10.84 -7.92
CA GLY A 230 -5.66 10.47 -6.62
C GLY A 230 -6.97 9.69 -6.69
N ALA A 231 -7.95 10.11 -5.90
CA ALA A 231 -9.26 9.48 -5.82
C ALA A 231 -9.99 9.34 -7.17
N ALA A 232 -9.82 10.28 -8.10
CA ALA A 232 -10.41 10.17 -9.43
C ALA A 232 -9.77 9.03 -10.24
N GLY A 233 -8.44 8.83 -10.12
CA GLY A 233 -7.74 7.72 -10.76
C GLY A 233 -8.13 6.37 -10.18
N VAL A 234 -8.29 6.31 -8.86
CA VAL A 234 -8.79 5.11 -8.17
C VAL A 234 -10.22 4.79 -8.63
N LEU A 235 -11.11 5.79 -8.68
CA LEU A 235 -12.51 5.59 -9.11
C LEU A 235 -12.62 5.09 -10.54
N ASP A 236 -11.88 5.70 -11.49
CA ASP A 236 -11.87 5.27 -12.90
C ASP A 236 -11.47 3.79 -13.02
N ALA A 237 -10.37 3.40 -12.37
CA ALA A 237 -9.92 2.02 -12.38
C ALA A 237 -10.89 1.06 -11.68
N LEU A 238 -11.41 1.46 -10.52
CA LEU A 238 -12.32 0.65 -9.72
C LEU A 238 -13.63 0.36 -10.45
N GLN A 239 -14.20 1.36 -11.14
CA GLN A 239 -15.41 1.20 -11.96
C GLN A 239 -15.19 0.20 -13.10
N ARG A 240 -14.07 0.32 -13.82
CA ARG A 240 -13.71 -0.59 -14.92
C ARG A 240 -13.50 -2.01 -14.42
N PHE A 241 -12.73 -2.17 -13.33
CA PHE A 241 -12.41 -3.47 -12.74
C PHE A 241 -13.67 -4.17 -12.21
N HIS A 242 -14.55 -3.43 -11.54
CA HIS A 242 -15.81 -3.96 -11.01
C HIS A 242 -16.76 -4.43 -12.12
N GLN A 243 -16.83 -3.72 -13.25
CA GLN A 243 -17.69 -4.08 -14.38
C GLN A 243 -17.18 -5.30 -15.15
N GLN A 244 -15.87 -5.45 -15.28
CA GLN A 244 -15.26 -6.49 -16.11
C GLN A 244 -15.08 -7.82 -15.38
N GLY A 245 -15.06 -7.78 -14.04
CA GLY A 245 -15.00 -8.99 -13.19
C GLY A 245 -13.72 -9.80 -13.29
N ASP A 246 -12.83 -9.48 -14.24
CA ASP A 246 -11.54 -10.12 -14.42
C ASP A 246 -10.46 -9.18 -14.99
N PHE A 247 -9.23 -9.62 -14.85
CA PHE A 247 -8.02 -8.90 -15.24
C PHE A 247 -7.78 -8.83 -16.76
N ASN A 248 -8.14 -9.87 -17.50
CA ASN A 248 -7.79 -9.96 -18.92
C ASN A 248 -8.53 -8.93 -19.77
N GLY A 249 -9.79 -8.63 -19.43
CA GLY A 249 -10.57 -7.60 -20.07
C GLY A 249 -10.04 -6.19 -19.81
N PHE A 250 -9.56 -5.93 -18.58
CA PHE A 250 -9.05 -4.63 -18.14
C PHE A 250 -7.80 -4.18 -18.93
N ILE A 251 -6.83 -5.08 -19.15
CA ILE A 251 -5.58 -4.78 -19.87
C ILE A 251 -5.75 -4.86 -21.38
N SER A 252 -6.52 -5.80 -21.90
CA SER A 252 -6.75 -5.95 -23.34
C SER A 252 -7.45 -4.73 -23.95
N GLY A 253 -8.42 -4.14 -23.24
CA GLY A 253 -9.09 -2.92 -23.64
C GLY A 253 -8.16 -1.69 -23.73
N HIS A 254 -7.09 -1.65 -22.95
CA HIS A 254 -6.14 -0.54 -22.93
C HIS A 254 -5.09 -0.59 -24.06
N ARG A 255 -4.69 -1.79 -24.49
CA ARG A 255 -3.76 -1.94 -25.64
C ARG A 255 -4.37 -1.51 -26.97
N LEU A 256 -5.67 -1.65 -27.14
CA LEU A 256 -6.36 -1.24 -28.38
C LEU A 256 -6.50 0.29 -28.51
N SER A 257 -6.50 1.03 -27.42
CA SER A 257 -6.60 2.51 -27.45
C SER A 257 -5.27 3.23 -27.67
N GLN A 258 -4.12 2.55 -27.55
CA GLN A 258 -2.79 3.14 -27.78
C GLN A 258 -2.23 2.88 -29.19
N THR A 259 -2.91 2.12 -30.03
CA THR A 259 -2.42 1.75 -31.37
C THR A 259 -3.03 2.61 -32.49
N THR A 260 -3.73 3.70 -32.14
CA THR A 260 -4.30 4.61 -33.14
C THR A 260 -3.78 6.03 -32.90
N VAL A 261 -2.51 6.29 -33.20
CA VAL A 261 -2.00 7.61 -33.64
C VAL A 261 -0.90 7.38 -34.67
#